data_d521016b6138064fcd6bbc06eff606c0
#
_entry.id   d521016b6138064fcd6bbc06eff606c0
#
_cell.length_a   1.000
_cell.length_b   1.000
_cell.length_c   1.000
_cell.angle_alpha   90.00
_cell.angle_beta   90.00
_cell.angle_gamma   90.00
#
_symmetry.space_group_name_H-M   'P 1'
#
loop_
_entity.id
_entity.type
_entity.pdbx_description
1 polymer ?
#
loop_
_entity_poly.entity_id
_entity_poly.type
_entity_poly.pdbx_seq_one_letter_code
_entity_poly.pdbx_strand_id
1 'polypeptide(L)'
;MMRSLFPRFRCRECPYLLQVEPTLAPTYYCDGFPGKRKPKRFPRSGPTYPKPWCPRLISPPICRVYDFIDDRNRFMDCLTREAWEAHPKKCISPERRRYKVKAVVELGLTAKQFFEDMQDYCLSDVIPDMEFHGGEVIEIDDGLRPYRFYVYSNSLVIPVEPYSWSG
;
A
#
# COMPACT_ATOMS: atom_id res chain seq x y z
N MET A 1 -20.77 22.84 0.36
CA MET A 1 -20.63 21.43 0.74
C MET A 1 -19.48 20.81 -0.07
N MET A 2 -18.32 20.65 0.52
CA MET A 2 -17.28 19.83 -0.13
C MET A 2 -17.82 18.40 -0.18
N ARG A 3 -18.22 17.95 -1.35
CA ARG A 3 -18.34 16.52 -1.57
C ARG A 3 -16.98 15.94 -1.30
N SER A 4 -16.91 15.00 -0.38
CA SER A 4 -15.73 14.19 -0.22
C SER A 4 -15.31 13.70 -1.61
N LEU A 5 -14.15 14.15 -2.08
CA LEU A 5 -13.59 13.74 -3.37
C LEU A 5 -13.26 12.25 -3.39
N PHE A 6 -13.41 11.59 -2.24
CA PHE A 6 -13.10 10.19 -2.09
C PHE A 6 -14.39 9.37 -2.04
N PRO A 7 -14.55 8.38 -2.91
CA PRO A 7 -15.68 7.46 -2.84
C PRO A 7 -15.73 6.82 -1.45
N ARG A 8 -16.91 6.64 -0.93
CA ARG A 8 -17.09 5.95 0.35
C ARG A 8 -16.42 4.60 0.28
N PHE A 9 -15.44 4.42 1.13
CA PHE A 9 -14.72 3.17 1.26
C PHE A 9 -15.67 2.05 1.67
N ARG A 10 -15.60 0.93 0.96
CA ARG A 10 -16.39 -0.27 1.27
C ARG A 10 -15.50 -1.32 1.91
N CYS A 11 -16.00 -1.95 2.99
CA CYS A 11 -15.26 -3.02 3.67
C CYS A 11 -14.94 -4.20 2.75
N ARG A 12 -15.76 -4.49 1.76
CA ARG A 12 -15.51 -5.56 0.78
C ARG A 12 -14.28 -5.31 -0.08
N GLU A 13 -13.88 -4.07 -0.22
CA GLU A 13 -12.69 -3.65 -0.97
C GLU A 13 -11.48 -3.47 -0.04
N CYS A 14 -11.66 -3.68 1.26
CA CYS A 14 -10.61 -3.52 2.25
C CYS A 14 -9.63 -4.69 2.23
N PRO A 15 -8.30 -4.43 2.18
CA PRO A 15 -7.30 -5.50 2.21
C PRO A 15 -7.25 -6.24 3.55
N TYR A 16 -7.85 -5.69 4.61
CA TYR A 16 -7.88 -6.30 5.94
C TYR A 16 -9.15 -7.13 6.20
N LEU A 17 -10.04 -7.24 5.21
CA LEU A 17 -11.20 -8.08 5.34
C LEU A 17 -10.80 -9.55 5.26
N LEU A 18 -11.15 -10.31 6.28
CA LEU A 18 -10.98 -11.75 6.31
C LEU A 18 -12.34 -12.42 6.12
N GLN A 19 -12.40 -13.33 5.17
CA GLN A 19 -13.54 -14.22 5.01
C GLN A 19 -13.15 -15.60 5.50
N VAL A 20 -13.85 -16.10 6.50
CA VAL A 20 -13.64 -17.45 7.02
C VAL A 20 -14.73 -18.35 6.47
N GLU A 21 -14.32 -19.30 5.66
CA GLU A 21 -15.15 -20.43 5.32
C GLU A 21 -14.92 -21.55 6.34
N PRO A 22 -15.87 -22.34 6.64
CA PRO A 22 -16.68 -23.08 5.69
C PRO A 22 -18.16 -22.81 5.88
N THR A 23 -18.93 -23.05 4.90
CA THR A 23 -20.32 -23.35 5.07
C THR A 23 -21.31 -22.36 4.49
N LEU A 24 -22.51 -22.70 4.55
CA LEU A 24 -23.77 -22.09 4.13
C LEU A 24 -23.90 -20.57 4.40
N ALA A 25 -23.08 -20.01 5.29
CA ALA A 25 -23.02 -18.56 5.57
C ALA A 25 -21.57 -18.14 5.84
N PRO A 26 -20.90 -17.42 4.95
CA PRO A 26 -19.55 -16.94 5.18
C PRO A 26 -19.54 -15.97 6.38
N THR A 27 -18.54 -16.12 7.24
CA THR A 27 -18.31 -15.22 8.37
C THR A 27 -17.19 -14.26 8.00
N TYR A 28 -17.38 -12.97 8.24
CA TYR A 28 -16.43 -11.93 7.94
C TYR A 28 -15.85 -11.30 9.20
N TYR A 29 -14.55 -10.99 9.14
CA TYR A 29 -13.80 -10.34 10.21
C TYR A 29 -13.00 -9.18 9.67
N CYS A 30 -12.82 -8.16 10.49
CA CYS A 30 -11.88 -7.08 10.22
C CYS A 30 -10.56 -7.33 10.98
N ASP A 31 -9.47 -7.51 10.24
CA ASP A 31 -8.12 -7.67 10.79
C ASP A 31 -7.29 -6.37 10.67
N GLY A 32 -7.97 -5.23 10.59
CA GLY A 32 -7.33 -3.93 10.40
C GLY A 32 -6.81 -3.24 11.66
N PHE A 33 -6.85 -3.90 12.81
CA PHE A 33 -6.37 -3.31 14.07
C PHE A 33 -4.87 -3.52 14.26
N PRO A 34 -4.14 -2.48 14.74
CA PRO A 34 -2.70 -2.60 14.96
C PRO A 34 -2.38 -3.55 16.13
N GLY A 35 -1.20 -4.18 16.05
CA GLY A 35 -0.71 -5.07 17.09
C GLY A 35 -1.33 -6.47 17.03
N LYS A 36 -1.29 -7.16 18.19
CA LYS A 36 -1.76 -8.55 18.31
C LYS A 36 -3.26 -8.67 18.67
N ARG A 37 -4.06 -7.66 18.35
CA ARG A 37 -5.49 -7.70 18.60
C ARG A 37 -6.17 -8.71 17.69
N LYS A 38 -7.14 -9.43 18.26
CA LYS A 38 -7.95 -10.36 17.49
C LYS A 38 -8.80 -9.61 16.46
N PRO A 39 -9.03 -10.17 15.26
CA PRO A 39 -9.96 -9.61 14.30
C PRO A 39 -11.36 -9.41 14.90
N LYS A 40 -12.01 -8.31 14.50
CA LYS A 40 -13.40 -8.05 14.89
C LYS A 40 -14.37 -8.68 13.90
N ARG A 41 -15.33 -9.41 14.43
CA ARG A 41 -16.38 -10.04 13.64
C ARG A 41 -17.42 -9.02 13.15
N PHE A 42 -17.80 -9.14 11.89
CA PHE A 42 -18.93 -8.40 11.35
C PHE A 42 -20.26 -9.07 11.72
N PRO A 43 -21.38 -8.30 11.74
CA PRO A 43 -22.73 -8.87 11.87
C PRO A 43 -23.07 -9.83 10.72
N ARG A 44 -24.10 -10.64 10.91
CA ARG A 44 -24.58 -11.59 9.90
C ARG A 44 -24.94 -10.94 8.55
N SER A 45 -25.37 -9.69 8.56
CA SER A 45 -25.63 -8.90 7.35
C SER A 45 -24.39 -8.70 6.45
N GLY A 46 -23.22 -9.03 6.95
CA GLY A 46 -21.96 -8.90 6.25
C GLY A 46 -21.38 -7.49 6.23
N PRO A 47 -20.17 -7.33 5.69
CA PRO A 47 -19.50 -6.06 5.64
C PRO A 47 -20.03 -5.24 4.45
N THR A 48 -20.57 -4.08 4.71
CA THR A 48 -20.99 -3.11 3.67
C THR A 48 -20.14 -1.86 3.73
N TYR A 49 -20.30 -1.09 4.80
CA TYR A 49 -19.56 0.14 5.05
C TYR A 49 -18.77 0.05 6.36
N PRO A 50 -17.74 0.88 6.53
CA PRO A 50 -16.98 0.91 7.77
C PRO A 50 -17.88 1.14 8.98
N LYS A 51 -17.65 0.36 10.01
CA LYS A 51 -18.32 0.54 11.30
C LYS A 51 -17.70 1.73 12.06
N PRO A 52 -18.38 2.32 13.05
CA PRO A 52 -17.83 3.45 13.82
C PRO A 52 -16.48 3.14 14.48
N TRP A 53 -16.19 1.89 14.74
CA TRP A 53 -14.90 1.45 15.30
C TRP A 53 -13.81 1.23 14.25
N CYS A 54 -14.08 1.45 12.96
CA CYS A 54 -13.09 1.25 11.92
C CYS A 54 -11.94 2.27 12.05
N PRO A 55 -10.69 1.83 12.24
CA PRO A 55 -9.57 2.74 12.42
C PRO A 55 -9.31 3.65 11.22
N ARG A 56 -9.70 3.22 10.04
CA ARG A 56 -9.50 3.98 8.79
C ARG A 56 -10.39 5.22 8.68
N LEU A 57 -11.47 5.28 9.46
CA LEU A 57 -12.29 6.50 9.55
C LEU A 57 -11.56 7.62 10.30
N ILE A 58 -10.59 7.26 11.13
CA ILE A 58 -9.87 8.17 12.01
C ILE A 58 -8.56 8.64 11.36
N SER A 59 -7.93 7.80 10.55
CA SER A 59 -6.62 8.05 9.96
C SER A 59 -6.70 7.94 8.44
N PRO A 60 -6.81 9.05 7.70
CA PRO A 60 -6.72 9.01 6.25
C PRO A 60 -5.35 8.45 5.83
N PRO A 61 -5.29 7.71 4.72
CA PRO A 61 -4.03 7.14 4.25
C PRO A 61 -2.99 8.21 3.98
N ILE A 62 -1.79 7.97 4.46
CA ILE A 62 -0.63 8.82 4.22
C ILE A 62 0.29 8.11 3.24
N CYS A 63 0.72 8.83 2.22
CA CYS A 63 1.69 8.34 1.26
C CYS A 63 3.07 8.92 1.59
N ARG A 64 4.04 8.05 1.84
CA ARG A 64 5.46 8.43 1.99
C ARG A 64 6.22 7.96 0.77
N VAL A 65 7.02 8.85 0.23
CA VAL A 65 7.92 8.50 -0.88
C VAL A 65 9.35 8.45 -0.33
N TYR A 66 9.97 7.31 -0.50
CA TYR A 66 11.37 7.08 -0.14
C TYR A 66 12.24 7.16 -1.38
N ASP A 67 13.34 7.85 -1.28
CA ASP A 67 14.37 7.90 -2.30
C ASP A 67 15.73 7.56 -1.70
N PHE A 68 16.71 7.30 -2.54
CA PHE A 68 18.04 6.94 -2.09
C PHE A 68 18.71 8.06 -1.27
N ILE A 69 19.47 7.65 -0.26
CA ILE A 69 20.24 8.59 0.58
C ILE A 69 21.34 9.27 -0.24
N ASP A 70 21.99 8.51 -1.14
CA ASP A 70 23.06 9.01 -1.99
C ASP A 70 23.15 8.26 -3.34
N ASP A 71 24.01 8.75 -4.22
CA ASP A 71 24.17 8.16 -5.55
C ASP A 71 24.73 6.73 -5.54
N ARG A 72 25.47 6.35 -4.51
CA ARG A 72 25.95 4.96 -4.36
C ARG A 72 24.79 4.02 -4.20
N ASN A 73 23.80 4.40 -3.42
CA ASN A 73 22.60 3.60 -3.21
C ASN A 73 21.82 3.46 -4.52
N ARG A 74 21.75 4.50 -5.31
CA ARG A 74 21.13 4.46 -6.64
C ARG A 74 21.89 3.54 -7.59
N PHE A 75 23.20 3.59 -7.57
CA PHE A 75 24.03 2.66 -8.36
C PHE A 75 23.82 1.20 -7.95
N MET A 76 23.76 0.94 -6.64
CA MET A 76 23.53 -0.41 -6.12
C MET A 76 22.13 -0.95 -6.41
N ASP A 77 21.17 -0.07 -6.72
CA ASP A 77 19.82 -0.46 -7.10
C ASP A 77 19.79 -1.31 -8.38
N CYS A 78 20.74 -1.16 -9.26
CA CYS A 78 20.85 -1.99 -10.47
C CYS A 78 20.91 -3.48 -10.13
N LEU A 79 21.56 -3.85 -9.04
CA LEU A 79 21.65 -5.24 -8.57
C LEU A 79 20.29 -5.79 -8.12
N THR A 80 19.51 -4.95 -7.43
CA THR A 80 18.15 -5.30 -7.02
C THR A 80 17.25 -5.54 -8.24
N ARG A 81 17.35 -4.67 -9.23
CA ARG A 81 16.57 -4.76 -10.47
C ARG A 81 16.99 -5.98 -11.30
N GLU A 82 18.27 -6.19 -11.49
CA GLU A 82 18.80 -7.35 -12.22
C GLU A 82 18.39 -8.68 -11.58
N ALA A 83 18.46 -8.76 -10.25
CA ALA A 83 18.03 -9.94 -9.52
C ALA A 83 16.56 -10.25 -9.73
N TRP A 84 15.71 -9.21 -9.71
CA TRP A 84 14.29 -9.38 -9.97
C TRP A 84 14.00 -9.71 -11.44
N GLU A 85 14.68 -9.08 -12.38
CA GLU A 85 14.53 -9.35 -13.83
C GLU A 85 14.95 -10.77 -14.21
N ALA A 86 15.99 -11.29 -13.56
CA ALA A 86 16.45 -12.66 -13.77
C ALA A 86 15.42 -13.71 -13.32
N HIS A 87 14.74 -13.45 -12.21
CA HIS A 87 13.71 -14.32 -11.64
C HIS A 87 12.51 -13.48 -11.16
N PRO A 88 11.64 -13.00 -12.08
CA PRO A 88 10.51 -12.17 -11.71
C PRO A 88 9.59 -12.85 -10.71
N LYS A 89 9.34 -12.17 -9.60
CA LYS A 89 8.40 -12.57 -8.55
C LYS A 89 7.34 -11.49 -8.39
N LYS A 90 6.28 -11.80 -7.64
CA LYS A 90 5.23 -10.82 -7.31
C LYS A 90 5.76 -9.66 -6.47
N CYS A 91 6.85 -9.85 -5.75
CA CYS A 91 7.45 -8.87 -4.86
C CYS A 91 8.93 -8.67 -5.20
N ILE A 92 9.44 -7.50 -4.84
CA ILE A 92 10.85 -7.12 -4.94
C ILE A 92 11.36 -6.77 -3.55
N SER A 93 12.66 -6.90 -3.30
CA SER A 93 13.27 -6.72 -1.98
C SER A 93 14.36 -5.65 -1.97
N PRO A 94 14.00 -4.36 -2.04
CA PRO A 94 14.97 -3.28 -1.87
C PRO A 94 15.44 -3.19 -0.42
N GLU A 95 16.67 -2.72 -0.22
CA GLU A 95 17.24 -2.57 1.13
C GLU A 95 16.82 -1.25 1.77
N ARG A 96 16.02 -1.30 2.85
CA ARG A 96 15.50 -0.12 3.57
C ARG A 96 16.60 0.87 3.98
N ARG A 97 17.76 0.39 4.40
CA ARG A 97 18.89 1.22 4.86
C ARG A 97 19.42 2.20 3.82
N ARG A 98 19.13 1.97 2.54
CA ARG A 98 19.61 2.82 1.44
C ARG A 98 18.68 3.99 1.14
N TYR A 99 17.57 4.08 1.85
CA TYR A 99 16.49 5.02 1.58
C TYR A 99 16.27 6.00 2.72
N LYS A 100 15.78 7.17 2.35
CA LYS A 100 15.24 8.17 3.26
C LYS A 100 13.90 8.68 2.75
N VAL A 101 13.10 9.24 3.63
CA VAL A 101 11.84 9.89 3.22
C VAL A 101 12.16 11.13 2.40
N LYS A 102 11.68 11.17 1.17
CA LYS A 102 11.78 12.30 0.26
C LYS A 102 10.58 13.24 0.40
N ALA A 103 9.39 12.67 0.53
CA ALA A 103 8.15 13.42 0.60
C ALA A 103 7.07 12.67 1.35
N VAL A 104 6.14 13.43 1.93
CA VAL A 104 4.92 12.92 2.53
C VAL A 104 3.75 13.61 1.84
N VAL A 105 2.82 12.81 1.31
CA VAL A 105 1.70 13.29 0.51
C VAL A 105 0.40 12.69 1.05
N GLU A 106 -0.64 13.51 1.16
CA GLU A 106 -2.00 13.01 1.39
C GLU A 106 -2.59 12.53 0.06
N LEU A 107 -2.56 11.22 -0.16
CA LEU A 107 -3.03 10.65 -1.42
C LEU A 107 -4.50 10.27 -1.38
N GLY A 108 -5.02 9.94 -0.20
CA GLY A 108 -6.42 9.53 -0.03
C GLY A 108 -6.79 8.20 -0.67
N LEU A 109 -5.82 7.45 -1.17
CA LEU A 109 -6.00 6.13 -1.76
C LEU A 109 -5.53 5.05 -0.80
N THR A 110 -6.24 3.93 -0.79
CA THR A 110 -5.74 2.71 -0.16
C THR A 110 -4.63 2.11 -1.01
N ALA A 111 -3.82 1.22 -0.43
CA ALA A 111 -2.79 0.51 -1.18
C ALA A 111 -3.39 -0.29 -2.34
N LYS A 112 -4.55 -0.90 -2.13
CA LYS A 112 -5.26 -1.64 -3.18
C LYS A 112 -5.71 -0.73 -4.32
N GLN A 113 -6.32 0.41 -3.99
CA GLN A 113 -6.75 1.40 -4.99
C GLN A 113 -5.57 1.96 -5.78
N PHE A 114 -4.47 2.28 -5.09
CA PHE A 114 -3.23 2.72 -5.71
C PHE A 114 -2.70 1.68 -6.70
N PHE A 115 -2.64 0.43 -6.30
CA PHE A 115 -2.14 -0.64 -7.17
C PHE A 115 -3.05 -0.90 -8.36
N GLU A 116 -4.37 -0.81 -8.18
CA GLU A 116 -5.35 -0.91 -9.27
C GLU A 116 -5.23 0.28 -10.24
N ASP A 117 -5.09 1.49 -9.73
CA ASP A 117 -4.94 2.69 -10.56
C ASP A 117 -3.66 2.62 -11.42
N MET A 118 -2.60 2.02 -10.90
CA MET A 118 -1.36 1.83 -11.65
C MET A 118 -1.49 0.83 -12.81
N GLN A 119 -2.57 0.10 -12.92
CA GLN A 119 -2.84 -0.72 -14.11
C GLN A 119 -3.31 0.13 -15.31
N ASP A 120 -3.97 1.25 -15.03
CA ASP A 120 -4.62 2.09 -16.05
C ASP A 120 -3.95 3.45 -16.22
N TYR A 121 -3.22 3.94 -15.22
CA TYR A 121 -2.62 5.27 -15.19
C TYR A 121 -1.12 5.22 -14.92
N CYS A 122 -0.42 6.28 -15.31
CA CYS A 122 0.99 6.46 -14.98
C CYS A 122 1.15 7.03 -13.56
N LEU A 123 2.31 6.81 -12.97
CA LEU A 123 2.62 7.30 -11.63
C LEU A 123 2.54 8.83 -11.51
N SER A 124 2.93 9.54 -12.57
CA SER A 124 2.81 11.00 -12.65
C SER A 124 1.35 11.50 -12.63
N ASP A 125 0.40 10.66 -13.01
CA ASP A 125 -1.04 10.98 -12.95
C ASP A 125 -1.60 10.72 -11.55
N VAL A 126 -1.13 9.66 -10.91
CA VAL A 126 -1.61 9.23 -9.57
C VAL A 126 -1.00 10.07 -8.46
N ILE A 127 0.28 10.42 -8.57
CA ILE A 127 0.99 11.30 -7.66
C ILE A 127 1.52 12.50 -8.46
N PRO A 128 0.71 13.54 -8.65
CA PRO A 128 1.11 14.70 -9.41
C PRO A 128 2.20 15.52 -8.68
N ASP A 129 2.87 16.39 -9.41
CA ASP A 129 3.89 17.32 -8.91
C ASP A 129 5.14 16.64 -8.32
N MET A 130 5.39 15.40 -8.69
CA MET A 130 6.58 14.67 -8.25
C MET A 130 7.23 13.93 -9.42
N GLU A 131 8.55 14.03 -9.53
CA GLU A 131 9.34 13.26 -10.49
C GLU A 131 9.82 11.96 -9.87
N PHE A 132 9.66 10.89 -10.65
CA PHE A 132 10.16 9.56 -10.30
C PHE A 132 11.20 9.12 -11.32
N HIS A 133 12.34 8.66 -10.83
CA HIS A 133 13.48 8.25 -11.67
C HIS A 133 13.64 6.73 -11.77
N GLY A 134 12.86 6.00 -11.00
CA GLY A 134 13.01 4.56 -10.82
C GLY A 134 13.85 4.24 -9.59
N GLY A 135 13.44 3.22 -8.86
CA GLY A 135 14.08 2.80 -7.61
C GLY A 135 13.49 3.40 -6.35
N GLU A 136 12.66 4.43 -6.43
CA GLU A 136 11.94 4.97 -5.28
C GLU A 136 11.01 3.90 -4.69
N VAL A 137 10.65 4.07 -3.42
CA VAL A 137 9.66 3.23 -2.75
C VAL A 137 8.51 4.12 -2.26
N ILE A 138 7.30 3.74 -2.62
CA ILE A 138 6.07 4.42 -2.19
C ILE A 138 5.45 3.57 -1.09
N GLU A 139 5.26 4.19 0.08
CA GLU A 139 4.60 3.57 1.22
C GLU A 139 3.23 4.20 1.41
N ILE A 140 2.19 3.38 1.42
CA ILE A 140 0.83 3.82 1.75
C ILE A 140 0.50 3.27 3.13
N ASP A 141 0.40 4.19 4.09
CA ASP A 141 0.15 3.90 5.49
C ASP A 141 -1.24 4.40 5.85
N ASP A 142 -2.13 3.48 6.15
CA ASP A 142 -3.49 3.79 6.60
C ASP A 142 -3.61 3.86 8.13
N GLY A 143 -2.49 3.87 8.82
CA GLY A 143 -2.41 3.86 10.27
C GLY A 143 -2.44 2.46 10.89
N LEU A 144 -2.65 1.43 10.10
CA LEU A 144 -2.77 0.03 10.54
C LEU A 144 -1.64 -0.83 10.03
N ARG A 145 -1.50 -0.90 8.72
CA ARG A 145 -0.46 -1.65 8.04
C ARG A 145 0.08 -0.83 6.88
N PRO A 146 1.38 -0.49 6.88
CA PRO A 146 1.97 0.13 5.72
C PRO A 146 2.17 -0.90 4.60
N TYR A 147 1.79 -0.51 3.39
CA TYR A 147 2.09 -1.26 2.17
C TYR A 147 3.10 -0.48 1.34
N ARG A 148 4.03 -1.17 0.73
CA ARG A 148 5.13 -0.54 -0.01
C ARG A 148 5.18 -1.07 -1.43
N PHE A 149 5.52 -0.15 -2.34
CA PHE A 149 5.66 -0.43 -3.75
C PHE A 149 6.97 0.14 -4.27
N TYR A 150 7.73 -0.68 -4.95
CA TYR A 150 8.96 -0.26 -5.62
C TYR A 150 8.61 0.34 -6.98
N VAL A 151 9.13 1.52 -7.27
CA VAL A 151 8.94 2.20 -8.56
C VAL A 151 9.93 1.63 -9.56
N TYR A 152 9.46 0.75 -10.42
CA TYR A 152 10.27 0.23 -11.52
C TYR A 152 10.37 1.25 -12.65
N SER A 153 9.25 1.85 -13.02
CA SER A 153 9.13 2.90 -14.02
C SER A 153 7.89 3.76 -13.73
N ASN A 154 7.66 4.80 -14.53
CA ASN A 154 6.46 5.63 -14.41
C ASN A 154 5.15 4.87 -14.64
N SER A 155 5.21 3.71 -15.28
CA SER A 155 4.05 2.87 -15.59
C SER A 155 3.99 1.54 -14.83
N LEU A 156 5.00 1.24 -14.03
CA LEU A 156 5.09 -0.04 -13.31
C LEU A 156 5.60 0.14 -11.89
N VAL A 157 4.79 -0.32 -10.95
CA VAL A 157 5.19 -0.47 -9.54
C VAL A 157 5.12 -1.95 -9.15
N ILE A 158 6.03 -2.38 -8.28
CA ILE A 158 6.13 -3.77 -7.84
C ILE A 158 5.99 -3.78 -6.31
N PRO A 159 5.10 -4.61 -5.74
CA PRO A 159 5.00 -4.74 -4.29
C PRO A 159 6.34 -5.11 -3.65
N VAL A 160 6.65 -4.46 -2.54
CA VAL A 160 7.85 -4.75 -1.75
C VAL A 160 7.57 -5.91 -0.80
N GLU A 161 8.51 -6.83 -0.71
CA GLU A 161 8.46 -7.92 0.26
C GLU A 161 8.40 -7.36 1.70
N PRO A 162 7.33 -7.65 2.47
CA PRO A 162 7.13 -7.01 3.78
C PRO A 162 8.28 -7.19 4.76
N TYR A 163 8.90 -8.37 4.75
CA TYR A 163 9.98 -8.68 5.69
C TYR A 163 11.33 -8.06 5.32
N SER A 164 11.52 -7.67 4.07
CA SER A 164 12.78 -7.08 3.60
C SER A 164 12.92 -5.59 3.91
N TRP A 165 11.84 -4.94 4.28
CA TRP A 165 11.78 -3.49 4.54
C TRP A 165 11.93 -3.15 6.03
N SER A 166 12.54 -4.00 6.80
CA SER A 166 12.85 -3.75 8.20
C SER A 166 14.26 -3.20 8.33
N GLY A 167 14.42 -2.16 9.10
CA GLY A 167 15.75 -1.61 9.27
C GLY A 167 15.86 -0.58 10.35
#